data_32ab7c4fdb47c09dcb42e2f2212c6722
#
_entry.id   32ab7c4fdb47c09dcb42e2f2212c6722
#
_cell.length_a   1.000
_cell.length_b   1.000
_cell.length_c   1.000
_cell.angle_alpha   90.00
_cell.angle_beta   90.00
_cell.angle_gamma   90.00
#
_symmetry.space_group_name_H-M   'P 1'
#
loop_
_entity.id
_entity.type
_entity.pdbx_description
1 polymer ?
#
loop_
_entity_poly.entity_id
_entity_poly.type
_entity_poly.pdbx_seq_one_letter_code
_entity_poly.pdbx_strand_id
1 'polypeptide(L)'
;MKKFRSSILCIALLGALLSCTSPDDIVDYTEDLAVADPAPGTTPGYSEDKNVYFGDLHVHTKHSFDAYIFGTTATPDDAYEYAKGNAIEHPLGYEMQLREPLDFYAVTDHGFLLGSVEGWADPDNGREGTEPFHNLNAPENLTQESIAHRSQLFQNYVRNIATFSNMWTRTIAYLTGDTARGSTIYDVDVHRTAWKDVIQSAQRHNDPGNFTTFVAYEFTASTTRSANTEGASALGCLLSGNGCNFEGAPPFENANLHRNVIYKGNKFTVEPFTRLKSVNPEKLWTWMDDLRDRGVDTIAIPHNSNGSNGQMFEMENWEGLPISTQYAEFRMRNEPIVEMTQVKGTSETHPILSPNDEWADFEIMWQRVGNSSYSRPFGSYVRQAYLDGLGMEEEGRGNPYKFGMVGASDTHTGAISDDESDFHSKIGIFDGTAVGRGSVPISDADVELLTGGQDIRQLSFKKIGDRNFNNTIFNTWGASGLAAVWAEENTRDSIFDAFRRKETYATSGSRIKLRFFGGYDFCLLYTSPSPRDYAASRMPSSA
;
A
#
# COMPACT_ATOMS: atom_id res chain seq x y z
N MET A 1 -1.64 -8.67 -62.89
CA MET A 1 -2.44 -8.06 -61.83
C MET A 1 -2.35 -8.79 -60.47
N LYS A 2 -1.15 -9.25 -60.05
CA LYS A 2 -0.92 -9.92 -58.76
C LYS A 2 0.21 -9.31 -57.92
N LYS A 3 0.83 -8.20 -58.36
CA LYS A 3 1.93 -7.53 -57.63
C LYS A 3 1.54 -6.25 -56.89
N PHE A 4 0.29 -5.81 -56.93
CA PHE A 4 -0.13 -4.51 -56.37
C PHE A 4 -0.87 -4.65 -55.00
N ARG A 5 -1.17 -5.89 -54.53
CA ARG A 5 -1.86 -6.10 -53.25
C ARG A 5 -0.95 -6.36 -52.07
N SER A 6 0.34 -6.71 -52.30
CA SER A 6 1.29 -6.96 -51.19
C SER A 6 1.94 -5.69 -50.64
N SER A 7 1.97 -4.58 -51.42
CA SER A 7 2.63 -3.35 -50.96
C SER A 7 1.75 -2.48 -50.06
N ILE A 8 0.43 -2.62 -50.14
CA ILE A 8 -0.51 -1.84 -49.31
C ILE A 8 -0.63 -2.48 -47.90
N LEU A 9 -0.45 -3.78 -47.79
CA LEU A 9 -0.49 -4.49 -46.49
C LEU A 9 0.76 -4.22 -45.64
N CYS A 10 1.92 -4.02 -46.27
CA CYS A 10 3.16 -3.69 -45.54
C CYS A 10 3.20 -2.24 -45.05
N ILE A 11 2.52 -1.29 -45.75
CA ILE A 11 2.48 0.11 -45.33
C ILE A 11 1.49 0.31 -44.17
N ALA A 12 0.41 -0.48 -44.10
CA ALA A 12 -0.53 -0.45 -42.97
C ALA A 12 0.05 -1.10 -41.70
N LEU A 13 0.96 -2.07 -41.84
CA LEU A 13 1.69 -2.65 -40.70
C LEU A 13 2.84 -1.76 -40.19
N LEU A 14 3.48 -0.95 -41.04
CA LEU A 14 4.50 0.01 -40.60
C LEU A 14 3.91 1.25 -39.93
N GLY A 15 2.68 1.64 -40.26
CA GLY A 15 1.97 2.76 -39.62
C GLY A 15 1.45 2.43 -38.20
N ALA A 16 1.24 1.16 -37.91
CA ALA A 16 0.78 0.70 -36.58
C ALA A 16 1.93 0.43 -35.57
N LEU A 17 3.19 0.55 -36.00
CA LEU A 17 4.37 0.35 -35.14
C LEU A 17 4.91 1.66 -34.52
N LEU A 18 4.25 2.80 -34.75
CA LEU A 18 4.80 4.11 -34.39
C LEU A 18 4.16 4.77 -33.17
N SER A 19 3.39 4.06 -32.33
CA SER A 19 2.92 4.66 -31.05
C SER A 19 2.47 3.65 -29.98
N CYS A 20 3.16 2.55 -29.80
CA CYS A 20 2.95 1.72 -28.61
C CYS A 20 4.13 1.91 -27.67
N THR A 21 4.08 2.92 -26.79
CA THR A 21 4.94 2.95 -25.61
C THR A 21 4.66 1.69 -24.77
N SER A 22 5.72 0.94 -24.48
CA SER A 22 5.63 -0.21 -23.57
C SER A 22 5.27 0.26 -22.15
N PRO A 23 4.47 -0.49 -21.39
CA PRO A 23 4.25 -0.19 -19.96
C PRO A 23 5.53 -0.01 -19.17
N ASP A 24 6.60 -0.70 -19.54
CA ASP A 24 7.89 -0.67 -18.84
C ASP A 24 8.90 0.33 -19.46
N ASP A 25 8.48 1.14 -20.47
CA ASP A 25 9.33 2.22 -20.96
C ASP A 25 9.55 3.24 -19.85
N ILE A 26 10.78 3.74 -19.76
CA ILE A 26 11.14 4.78 -18.81
C ILE A 26 10.78 6.13 -19.42
N VAL A 27 10.05 6.92 -18.64
CA VAL A 27 9.58 8.26 -19.03
C VAL A 27 9.99 9.29 -17.97
N ASP A 28 10.17 10.50 -18.42
CA ASP A 28 10.32 11.66 -17.57
C ASP A 28 9.10 12.57 -17.80
N TYR A 29 8.17 12.54 -16.85
CA TYR A 29 7.00 13.42 -16.87
C TYR A 29 7.26 14.75 -16.16
N THR A 30 8.51 15.04 -15.84
CA THR A 30 8.88 16.09 -14.91
C THR A 30 9.70 17.21 -15.56
N GLU A 31 9.94 17.16 -16.89
CA GLU A 31 10.82 18.11 -17.61
C GLU A 31 10.54 19.59 -17.25
N ASP A 32 9.30 19.93 -16.90
CA ASP A 32 8.87 21.29 -16.53
C ASP A 32 8.66 21.49 -15.00
N LEU A 33 8.70 20.42 -14.19
CA LEU A 33 8.29 20.45 -12.78
C LEU A 33 9.38 20.00 -11.80
N ALA A 34 10.43 19.33 -12.28
CA ALA A 34 11.47 18.80 -11.38
C ALA A 34 12.26 19.92 -10.73
N VAL A 35 12.13 20.05 -9.43
CA VAL A 35 13.14 20.74 -8.63
C VAL A 35 14.35 19.79 -8.56
N ALA A 36 15.49 20.21 -9.10
CA ALA A 36 16.72 19.43 -8.98
C ALA A 36 17.06 19.29 -7.50
N ASP A 37 17.33 18.06 -7.07
CA ASP A 37 17.85 17.86 -5.72
C ASP A 37 19.14 18.69 -5.56
N PRO A 38 19.28 19.41 -4.44
CA PRO A 38 20.50 20.19 -4.18
C PRO A 38 21.69 19.26 -4.08
N ALA A 39 22.87 19.79 -4.30
CA ALA A 39 24.10 19.02 -4.06
C ALA A 39 24.13 18.53 -2.60
N PRO A 40 24.55 17.28 -2.34
CA PRO A 40 24.61 16.73 -0.99
C PRO A 40 25.34 17.67 0.00
N GLY A 41 24.76 17.87 1.17
CA GLY A 41 25.33 18.73 2.21
C GLY A 41 25.11 20.23 2.01
N THR A 42 24.24 20.65 1.09
CA THR A 42 23.99 22.06 0.81
C THR A 42 22.64 22.57 1.26
N THR A 43 21.74 21.70 1.74
CA THR A 43 20.42 22.14 2.21
C THR A 43 20.49 22.82 3.58
N PRO A 44 19.58 23.77 3.87
CA PRO A 44 19.38 24.23 5.22
C PRO A 44 19.10 23.06 6.17
N GLY A 45 19.79 23.00 7.31
CA GLY A 45 19.60 21.93 8.28
C GLY A 45 20.43 20.65 8.03
N TYR A 46 21.33 20.63 7.04
CA TYR A 46 22.30 19.53 6.90
C TYR A 46 23.07 19.27 8.20
N SER A 47 23.23 18.01 8.55
CA SER A 47 23.98 17.55 9.72
C SER A 47 24.70 16.23 9.46
N GLU A 48 26.01 16.20 9.62
CA GLU A 48 26.79 14.95 9.58
C GLU A 48 26.38 13.97 10.70
N ASP A 49 25.89 14.49 11.83
CA ASP A 49 25.37 13.70 12.95
C ASP A 49 23.96 13.17 12.68
N LYS A 50 23.37 13.50 11.52
CA LYS A 50 22.00 13.19 11.08
C LYS A 50 20.91 13.86 11.92
N ASN A 51 19.79 14.05 11.29
CA ASN A 51 18.56 14.50 11.91
C ASN A 51 17.53 13.36 11.82
N VAL A 52 16.54 13.35 12.71
CA VAL A 52 15.39 12.47 12.56
C VAL A 52 14.29 13.21 11.81
N TYR A 53 13.75 12.57 10.79
CA TYR A 53 12.63 13.03 9.98
C TYR A 53 11.46 12.08 10.14
N PHE A 54 10.24 12.61 10.25
CA PHE A 54 9.01 11.85 10.40
C PHE A 54 8.14 12.00 9.17
N GLY A 55 7.58 10.89 8.70
CA GLY A 55 6.72 10.89 7.53
C GLY A 55 5.84 9.65 7.43
N ASP A 56 5.06 9.62 6.36
CA ASP A 56 4.21 8.49 6.03
C ASP A 56 4.47 8.01 4.60
N LEU A 57 4.58 6.71 4.45
CA LEU A 57 4.88 6.04 3.19
C LEU A 57 3.74 5.13 2.72
N HIS A 58 2.52 5.35 3.26
CA HIS A 58 1.36 4.52 2.95
C HIS A 58 0.06 5.33 3.00
N VAL A 59 -0.29 5.94 1.88
CA VAL A 59 -1.39 6.91 1.77
C VAL A 59 -2.16 6.71 0.47
N HIS A 60 -3.49 6.67 0.58
CA HIS A 60 -4.40 6.54 -0.56
C HIS A 60 -5.24 7.78 -0.77
N THR A 61 -5.44 8.11 -2.05
CA THR A 61 -6.24 9.24 -2.52
C THR A 61 -7.42 8.75 -3.37
N LYS A 62 -8.13 9.67 -4.02
CA LYS A 62 -9.23 9.32 -4.94
C LYS A 62 -8.82 8.38 -6.09
N HIS A 63 -7.53 8.28 -6.40
CA HIS A 63 -7.05 7.37 -7.45
C HIS A 63 -7.02 5.91 -7.03
N SER A 64 -7.01 5.60 -5.72
CA SER A 64 -7.25 4.26 -5.23
C SER A 64 -8.70 3.85 -5.42
N PHE A 65 -8.91 2.67 -6.00
CA PHE A 65 -10.24 2.18 -6.33
C PHE A 65 -11.18 2.11 -5.12
N ASP A 66 -10.67 1.71 -3.97
CA ASP A 66 -11.42 1.56 -2.73
C ASP A 66 -11.58 2.89 -1.98
N ALA A 67 -10.54 3.73 -1.91
CA ALA A 67 -10.65 5.06 -1.31
C ALA A 67 -11.75 5.89 -2.00
N TYR A 68 -11.80 5.86 -3.34
CA TYR A 68 -12.88 6.51 -4.09
C TYR A 68 -14.26 5.96 -3.72
N ILE A 69 -14.41 4.64 -3.65
CA ILE A 69 -15.68 4.01 -3.24
C ILE A 69 -16.05 4.38 -1.80
N PHE A 70 -15.07 4.57 -0.92
CA PHE A 70 -15.28 5.01 0.46
C PHE A 70 -15.63 6.51 0.56
N GLY A 71 -15.70 7.21 -0.55
CA GLY A 71 -16.13 8.61 -0.63
C GLY A 71 -14.99 9.61 -0.66
N THR A 72 -13.74 9.16 -0.73
CA THR A 72 -12.59 10.06 -0.75
C THR A 72 -12.52 10.80 -2.08
N THR A 73 -12.44 12.13 -1.97
CA THR A 73 -12.27 13.08 -3.07
C THR A 73 -10.91 13.73 -3.06
N ALA A 74 -10.14 13.57 -1.97
CA ALA A 74 -8.81 14.12 -1.84
C ALA A 74 -7.90 13.64 -2.98
N THR A 75 -7.30 14.59 -3.66
CA THR A 75 -6.31 14.38 -4.72
C THR A 75 -4.94 14.08 -4.12
N PRO A 76 -3.97 13.61 -4.92
CA PRO A 76 -2.58 13.56 -4.46
C PRO A 76 -2.05 14.92 -3.99
N ASP A 77 -2.43 16.03 -4.64
CA ASP A 77 -2.05 17.38 -4.19
C ASP A 77 -2.63 17.70 -2.80
N ASP A 78 -3.90 17.39 -2.54
CA ASP A 78 -4.53 17.60 -1.23
C ASP A 78 -3.79 16.80 -0.14
N ALA A 79 -3.41 15.55 -0.42
CA ALA A 79 -2.67 14.72 0.51
C ALA A 79 -1.29 15.32 0.87
N TYR A 80 -0.57 15.88 -0.10
CA TYR A 80 0.68 16.59 0.17
C TYR A 80 0.47 17.92 0.92
N GLU A 81 -0.58 18.66 0.60
CA GLU A 81 -0.93 19.88 1.35
C GLU A 81 -1.26 19.55 2.81
N TYR A 82 -2.01 18.46 3.05
CA TYR A 82 -2.28 17.98 4.40
C TYR A 82 -0.98 17.63 5.16
N ALA A 83 -0.08 16.90 4.53
CA ALA A 83 1.21 16.52 5.13
C ALA A 83 2.07 17.75 5.49
N LYS A 84 1.95 18.86 4.76
CA LYS A 84 2.58 20.15 5.07
C LYS A 84 1.88 20.91 6.20
N GLY A 85 0.79 20.38 6.77
CA GLY A 85 0.03 20.99 7.86
C GLY A 85 -1.14 21.87 7.44
N ASN A 86 -1.51 21.89 6.14
CA ASN A 86 -2.71 22.57 5.68
C ASN A 86 -3.96 21.71 5.94
N ALA A 87 -5.09 22.35 6.17
CA ALA A 87 -6.36 21.65 6.35
C ALA A 87 -6.87 21.15 5.01
N ILE A 88 -7.46 19.93 5.00
CA ILE A 88 -8.24 19.39 3.89
C ILE A 88 -9.61 18.94 4.40
N GLU A 89 -10.58 18.84 3.49
CA GLU A 89 -11.94 18.46 3.84
C GLU A 89 -12.11 16.93 3.83
N HIS A 90 -12.69 16.39 4.90
CA HIS A 90 -13.14 15.01 4.96
C HIS A 90 -14.42 14.83 4.11
N PRO A 91 -14.68 13.66 3.47
CA PRO A 91 -15.89 13.41 2.70
C PRO A 91 -17.21 13.67 3.43
N LEU A 92 -17.21 13.70 4.76
CA LEU A 92 -18.37 14.04 5.60
C LEU A 92 -18.47 15.54 5.94
N GLY A 93 -17.64 16.41 5.36
CA GLY A 93 -17.73 17.85 5.45
C GLY A 93 -17.12 18.49 6.69
N TYR A 94 -16.23 17.81 7.42
CA TYR A 94 -15.40 18.40 8.46
C TYR A 94 -13.95 18.53 8.02
N GLU A 95 -13.24 19.49 8.60
CA GLU A 95 -11.81 19.69 8.32
C GLU A 95 -10.94 18.68 9.04
N MET A 96 -9.88 18.23 8.35
CA MET A 96 -8.79 17.43 8.91
C MET A 96 -7.50 18.25 8.78
N GLN A 97 -6.72 18.33 9.85
CA GLN A 97 -5.46 19.06 9.86
C GLN A 97 -4.47 18.44 10.85
N LEU A 98 -3.21 18.27 10.44
CA LEU A 98 -2.14 17.86 11.33
C LEU A 98 -1.80 18.96 12.35
N ARG A 99 -1.51 18.57 13.59
CA ARG A 99 -0.99 19.50 14.61
C ARG A 99 0.41 19.99 14.29
N GLU A 100 1.22 19.14 13.68
CA GLU A 100 2.58 19.44 13.24
C GLU A 100 2.77 18.86 11.83
N PRO A 101 3.36 19.62 10.88
CA PRO A 101 3.69 19.10 9.54
C PRO A 101 4.59 17.88 9.61
N LEU A 102 4.51 17.01 8.59
CA LEU A 102 5.46 15.94 8.36
C LEU A 102 6.69 16.45 7.60
N ASP A 103 7.80 15.73 7.70
CA ASP A 103 9.03 16.06 6.99
C ASP A 103 9.06 15.43 5.58
N PHE A 104 8.40 14.29 5.40
CA PHE A 104 8.30 13.61 4.10
C PHE A 104 6.98 12.83 3.97
N TYR A 105 6.57 12.59 2.71
CA TYR A 105 5.32 11.90 2.42
C TYR A 105 5.38 11.16 1.09
N ALA A 106 4.62 10.07 0.96
CA ALA A 106 4.44 9.37 -0.29
C ALA A 106 2.99 8.94 -0.47
N VAL A 107 2.35 9.41 -1.53
CA VAL A 107 1.08 8.87 -1.99
C VAL A 107 1.34 7.52 -2.65
N THR A 108 0.67 6.48 -2.16
CA THR A 108 0.86 5.08 -2.56
C THR A 108 -0.45 4.44 -3.01
N ASP A 109 -1.21 5.15 -3.81
CA ASP A 109 -2.46 4.62 -4.35
C ASP A 109 -2.27 3.22 -4.93
N HIS A 110 -3.29 2.36 -4.80
CA HIS A 110 -3.28 1.04 -5.39
C HIS A 110 -2.93 1.10 -6.89
N GLY A 111 -1.76 0.63 -7.27
CA GLY A 111 -1.34 0.58 -8.68
C GLY A 111 -2.25 -0.30 -9.55
N PHE A 112 -2.95 -1.22 -8.90
CA PHE A 112 -4.00 -2.03 -9.49
C PHE A 112 -5.27 -1.20 -9.71
N LEU A 113 -5.69 -1.02 -10.97
CA LEU A 113 -6.86 -0.22 -11.37
C LEU A 113 -6.81 1.25 -10.92
N LEU A 114 -5.63 1.83 -10.84
CA LEU A 114 -5.38 3.21 -10.49
C LEU A 114 -6.26 4.16 -11.34
N GLY A 115 -7.04 5.03 -10.67
CA GLY A 115 -7.97 5.97 -11.29
C GLY A 115 -9.19 5.34 -11.98
N SER A 116 -9.26 4.00 -12.07
CA SER A 116 -10.27 3.33 -12.92
C SER A 116 -11.69 3.52 -12.43
N VAL A 117 -11.94 3.53 -11.11
CA VAL A 117 -13.30 3.72 -10.56
C VAL A 117 -13.75 5.15 -10.72
N GLU A 118 -12.86 6.12 -10.45
CA GLU A 118 -13.12 7.53 -10.71
C GLU A 118 -13.41 7.78 -12.19
N GLY A 119 -12.54 7.30 -13.09
CA GLY A 119 -12.75 7.43 -14.53
C GLY A 119 -13.99 6.71 -15.04
N TRP A 120 -14.43 5.64 -14.39
CA TRP A 120 -15.67 4.96 -14.73
C TRP A 120 -16.90 5.73 -14.25
N ALA A 121 -16.78 6.48 -13.15
CA ALA A 121 -17.83 7.33 -12.61
C ALA A 121 -17.93 8.70 -13.34
N ASP A 122 -16.99 9.05 -14.19
CA ASP A 122 -16.99 10.32 -14.92
C ASP A 122 -18.10 10.33 -15.99
N PRO A 123 -19.08 11.24 -15.91
CA PRO A 123 -20.17 11.32 -16.87
C PRO A 123 -19.71 11.66 -18.30
N ASP A 124 -18.56 12.30 -18.43
CA ASP A 124 -18.04 12.76 -19.72
C ASP A 124 -17.31 11.66 -20.50
N ASN A 125 -17.04 10.50 -19.88
CA ASN A 125 -16.33 9.41 -20.54
C ASN A 125 -17.19 8.61 -21.55
N GLY A 126 -18.50 8.88 -21.64
CA GLY A 126 -19.44 8.30 -22.60
C GLY A 126 -19.70 6.80 -22.44
N ARG A 127 -19.36 6.20 -21.30
CA ARG A 127 -19.54 4.77 -21.04
C ARG A 127 -20.95 4.46 -20.56
N GLU A 128 -21.61 3.52 -21.22
CA GLU A 128 -22.89 2.98 -20.75
C GLU A 128 -22.70 2.20 -19.44
N GLY A 129 -23.60 2.40 -18.48
CA GLY A 129 -23.62 1.66 -17.22
C GLY A 129 -22.76 2.27 -16.12
N THR A 130 -22.34 3.53 -16.27
CA THR A 130 -21.59 4.27 -15.24
C THR A 130 -22.50 5.03 -14.27
N GLU A 131 -23.79 5.15 -14.56
CA GLU A 131 -24.75 5.90 -13.75
C GLU A 131 -24.73 5.55 -12.23
N PRO A 132 -24.53 4.28 -11.84
CA PRO A 132 -24.46 3.94 -10.42
C PRO A 132 -23.30 4.62 -9.66
N PHE A 133 -22.30 5.10 -10.38
CA PHE A 133 -21.13 5.75 -9.80
C PHE A 133 -21.19 7.28 -9.90
N HIS A 134 -22.13 7.83 -10.69
CA HIS A 134 -22.29 9.27 -10.83
C HIS A 134 -22.61 9.93 -9.47
N ASN A 135 -21.96 11.05 -9.23
CA ASN A 135 -22.22 11.92 -8.07
C ASN A 135 -22.11 11.22 -6.70
N LEU A 136 -21.44 10.06 -6.60
CA LEU A 136 -21.28 9.41 -5.30
C LEU A 136 -20.54 10.28 -4.28
N ASN A 137 -19.67 11.17 -4.78
CA ASN A 137 -18.91 12.09 -3.93
C ASN A 137 -19.54 13.50 -3.85
N ALA A 138 -20.68 13.74 -4.49
CA ALA A 138 -21.36 15.00 -4.32
C ALA A 138 -21.90 15.14 -2.88
N PRO A 139 -21.80 16.33 -2.25
CA PRO A 139 -22.22 16.53 -0.87
C PRO A 139 -23.67 16.10 -0.58
N GLU A 140 -24.57 16.29 -1.55
CA GLU A 140 -25.96 15.84 -1.46
C GLU A 140 -26.13 14.32 -1.38
N ASN A 141 -25.10 13.56 -1.78
CA ASN A 141 -25.10 12.09 -1.77
C ASN A 141 -24.43 11.49 -0.52
N LEU A 142 -23.98 12.29 0.43
CA LEU A 142 -23.42 11.83 1.71
C LEU A 142 -24.51 11.48 2.73
N THR A 143 -25.57 10.82 2.27
CA THR A 143 -26.68 10.32 3.08
C THR A 143 -26.48 8.87 3.47
N GLN A 144 -27.23 8.35 4.44
CA GLN A 144 -27.23 6.93 4.79
C GLN A 144 -27.60 6.02 3.59
N GLU A 145 -28.49 6.50 2.72
CA GLU A 145 -28.85 5.81 1.48
C GLU A 145 -27.67 5.74 0.52
N SER A 146 -26.90 6.81 0.36
CA SER A 146 -25.67 6.84 -0.44
C SER A 146 -24.61 5.89 0.14
N ILE A 147 -24.43 5.83 1.46
CA ILE A 147 -23.52 4.90 2.13
C ILE A 147 -23.91 3.45 1.84
N ALA A 148 -25.21 3.12 1.95
CA ALA A 148 -25.72 1.79 1.62
C ALA A 148 -25.46 1.42 0.15
N HIS A 149 -25.71 2.37 -0.75
CA HIS A 149 -25.46 2.18 -2.18
C HIS A 149 -23.96 1.95 -2.47
N ARG A 150 -23.07 2.74 -1.90
CA ARG A 150 -21.61 2.56 -2.01
C ARG A 150 -21.16 1.21 -1.49
N SER A 151 -21.71 0.73 -0.38
CA SER A 151 -21.42 -0.59 0.17
C SER A 151 -21.79 -1.70 -0.83
N GLN A 152 -22.92 -1.57 -1.53
CA GLN A 152 -23.33 -2.52 -2.56
C GLN A 152 -22.41 -2.44 -3.79
N LEU A 153 -22.03 -1.23 -4.22
CA LEU A 153 -21.11 -1.02 -5.33
C LEU A 153 -19.74 -1.62 -5.04
N PHE A 154 -19.19 -1.40 -3.84
CA PHE A 154 -17.93 -2.02 -3.42
C PHE A 154 -17.98 -3.54 -3.51
N GLN A 155 -19.05 -4.17 -3.01
CA GLN A 155 -19.22 -5.61 -3.12
C GLN A 155 -19.30 -6.09 -4.57
N ASN A 156 -20.06 -5.39 -5.39
CA ASN A 156 -20.22 -5.73 -6.81
C ASN A 156 -18.90 -5.52 -7.55
N TYR A 157 -18.18 -4.43 -7.26
CA TYR A 157 -16.89 -4.12 -7.83
C TYR A 157 -15.87 -5.21 -7.51
N VAL A 158 -15.69 -5.57 -6.25
CA VAL A 158 -14.76 -6.64 -5.82
C VAL A 158 -15.10 -7.98 -6.46
N ARG A 159 -16.40 -8.30 -6.62
CA ARG A 159 -16.82 -9.52 -7.32
C ARG A 159 -16.52 -9.47 -8.83
N ASN A 160 -16.63 -8.29 -9.44
CA ASN A 160 -16.57 -8.11 -10.90
C ASN A 160 -15.19 -7.74 -11.42
N ILE A 161 -14.22 -7.42 -10.56
CA ILE A 161 -12.83 -7.12 -10.95
C ILE A 161 -12.23 -8.18 -11.89
N ALA A 162 -12.61 -9.47 -11.73
CA ALA A 162 -12.19 -10.58 -12.57
C ALA A 162 -13.14 -10.87 -13.74
N THR A 163 -14.17 -10.05 -13.97
CA THR A 163 -15.15 -10.31 -15.03
C THR A 163 -14.64 -9.78 -16.36
N PHE A 164 -14.43 -10.68 -17.31
CA PHE A 164 -14.03 -10.33 -18.67
C PHE A 164 -15.28 -10.10 -19.56
N SER A 165 -15.19 -9.15 -20.48
CA SER A 165 -16.30 -8.76 -21.34
C SER A 165 -16.78 -9.90 -22.27
N ASN A 166 -15.85 -10.79 -22.68
CA ASN A 166 -16.19 -11.94 -23.53
C ASN A 166 -15.05 -12.97 -23.58
N MET A 167 -15.31 -14.11 -24.24
CA MET A 167 -14.35 -15.22 -24.33
C MET A 167 -13.06 -14.85 -25.10
N TRP A 168 -13.13 -13.91 -26.05
CA TRP A 168 -11.98 -13.47 -26.82
C TRP A 168 -11.01 -12.65 -25.98
N THR A 169 -11.51 -11.69 -25.19
CA THR A 169 -10.68 -10.89 -24.28
C THR A 169 -10.00 -11.75 -23.23
N ARG A 170 -10.67 -12.79 -22.72
CA ARG A 170 -10.09 -13.82 -21.83
C ARG A 170 -8.94 -14.56 -22.51
N THR A 171 -9.16 -15.01 -23.75
CA THR A 171 -8.15 -15.73 -24.52
C THR A 171 -6.92 -14.88 -24.77
N ILE A 172 -7.11 -13.61 -25.13
CA ILE A 172 -6.02 -12.65 -25.33
C ILE A 172 -5.29 -12.38 -24.01
N ALA A 173 -6.01 -12.11 -22.92
CA ALA A 173 -5.43 -11.91 -21.60
C ALA A 173 -4.59 -13.12 -21.15
N TYR A 174 -5.08 -14.32 -21.40
CA TYR A 174 -4.35 -15.56 -21.11
C TYR A 174 -3.08 -15.71 -21.96
N LEU A 175 -3.18 -15.46 -23.28
CA LEU A 175 -2.06 -15.61 -24.20
C LEU A 175 -0.97 -14.54 -24.02
N THR A 176 -1.33 -13.36 -23.60
CA THR A 176 -0.42 -12.22 -23.41
C THR A 176 0.08 -12.08 -21.97
N GLY A 177 -0.54 -12.80 -21.02
CA GLY A 177 -0.33 -12.58 -19.58
C GLY A 177 -0.90 -11.25 -19.08
N ASP A 178 -1.59 -10.50 -19.92
CA ASP A 178 -2.15 -9.19 -19.63
C ASP A 178 -3.65 -9.30 -19.27
N THR A 179 -3.93 -9.57 -18.00
CA THR A 179 -5.30 -9.72 -17.51
C THR A 179 -6.05 -8.37 -17.47
N ALA A 180 -5.34 -7.25 -17.49
CA ALA A 180 -5.93 -5.92 -17.52
C ALA A 180 -6.76 -5.69 -18.79
N ARG A 181 -6.23 -6.06 -19.95
CA ARG A 181 -6.91 -5.89 -21.24
C ARG A 181 -8.25 -6.61 -21.36
N GLY A 182 -8.53 -7.56 -20.48
CA GLY A 182 -9.80 -8.31 -20.45
C GLY A 182 -10.83 -7.76 -19.47
N SER A 183 -10.44 -6.89 -18.54
CA SER A 183 -11.33 -6.31 -17.54
C SER A 183 -12.27 -5.28 -18.18
N THR A 184 -13.55 -5.30 -17.81
CA THR A 184 -14.53 -4.28 -18.25
C THR A 184 -14.31 -2.93 -17.59
N ILE A 185 -13.55 -2.88 -16.50
CA ILE A 185 -13.32 -1.68 -15.68
C ILE A 185 -11.99 -1.02 -16.03
N TYR A 186 -10.99 -1.79 -16.50
CA TYR A 186 -9.67 -1.26 -16.80
C TYR A 186 -9.68 -0.46 -18.11
N ASP A 187 -9.22 0.78 -18.01
CA ASP A 187 -8.93 1.67 -19.14
C ASP A 187 -7.48 2.13 -19.05
N VAL A 188 -6.69 1.82 -20.04
CA VAL A 188 -5.26 2.11 -20.06
C VAL A 188 -4.96 3.61 -20.05
N ASP A 189 -5.78 4.41 -20.70
CA ASP A 189 -5.57 5.86 -20.79
C ASP A 189 -5.92 6.54 -19.46
N VAL A 190 -7.01 6.11 -18.82
CA VAL A 190 -7.36 6.54 -17.45
C VAL A 190 -6.26 6.16 -16.47
N HIS A 191 -5.80 4.91 -16.52
CA HIS A 191 -4.75 4.40 -15.65
C HIS A 191 -3.43 5.18 -15.79
N ARG A 192 -2.99 5.44 -17.03
CA ARG A 192 -1.78 6.22 -17.31
C ARG A 192 -1.93 7.67 -16.90
N THR A 193 -3.11 8.25 -17.06
CA THR A 193 -3.40 9.63 -16.65
C THR A 193 -3.32 9.76 -15.13
N ALA A 194 -3.94 8.85 -14.38
CA ALA A 194 -3.86 8.84 -12.92
C ALA A 194 -2.42 8.61 -12.42
N TRP A 195 -1.67 7.69 -13.06
CA TRP A 195 -0.25 7.48 -12.72
C TRP A 195 0.60 8.72 -12.99
N LYS A 196 0.37 9.38 -14.11
CA LYS A 196 1.03 10.65 -14.44
C LYS A 196 0.70 11.74 -13.40
N ASP A 197 -0.55 11.81 -12.94
CA ASP A 197 -0.96 12.78 -11.91
C ASP A 197 -0.26 12.51 -10.57
N VAL A 198 -0.17 11.26 -10.13
CA VAL A 198 0.60 10.86 -8.93
C VAL A 198 2.07 11.31 -9.05
N ILE A 199 2.71 11.08 -10.20
CA ILE A 199 4.09 11.49 -10.45
C ILE A 199 4.20 13.02 -10.38
N GLN A 200 3.36 13.75 -11.12
CA GLN A 200 3.45 15.19 -11.22
C GLN A 200 3.12 15.88 -9.90
N SER A 201 2.16 15.38 -9.13
CA SER A 201 1.84 15.89 -7.81
C SER A 201 3.04 15.74 -6.87
N ALA A 202 3.66 14.56 -6.79
CA ALA A 202 4.86 14.37 -6.00
C ALA A 202 6.00 15.34 -6.40
N GLN A 203 6.13 15.64 -7.69
CA GLN A 203 7.15 16.59 -8.16
C GLN A 203 6.83 18.05 -7.79
N ARG A 204 5.57 18.47 -7.92
CA ARG A 204 5.15 19.84 -7.55
C ARG A 204 5.36 20.15 -6.08
N HIS A 205 5.19 19.15 -5.22
CA HIS A 205 5.24 19.31 -3.78
C HIS A 205 6.61 19.05 -3.16
N ASN A 206 7.59 18.56 -3.93
CA ASN A 206 8.95 18.33 -3.43
C ASN A 206 9.68 19.66 -3.21
N ASP A 207 10.04 19.93 -1.96
CA ASP A 207 10.79 21.11 -1.53
C ASP A 207 12.01 20.66 -0.70
N PRO A 208 13.14 20.31 -1.38
CA PRO A 208 14.32 19.78 -0.73
C PRO A 208 14.85 20.67 0.39
N GLY A 209 15.07 20.09 1.55
CA GLY A 209 15.47 20.77 2.78
C GLY A 209 14.31 21.13 3.71
N ASN A 210 13.06 21.18 3.20
CA ASN A 210 11.86 21.50 3.99
C ASN A 210 10.85 20.35 4.00
N PHE A 211 10.49 19.83 2.84
CA PHE A 211 9.51 18.76 2.70
C PHE A 211 9.85 17.86 1.52
N THR A 212 10.09 16.58 1.79
CA THR A 212 10.43 15.61 0.76
C THR A 212 9.22 14.77 0.37
N THR A 213 8.98 14.65 -0.94
CA THR A 213 7.97 13.74 -1.49
C THR A 213 8.63 12.61 -2.27
N PHE A 214 8.01 11.44 -2.28
CA PHE A 214 8.41 10.32 -3.13
C PHE A 214 7.30 9.98 -4.11
N VAL A 215 7.68 9.66 -5.35
CA VAL A 215 6.77 8.98 -6.26
C VAL A 215 6.67 7.52 -5.84
N ALA A 216 5.45 7.05 -5.67
CA ALA A 216 5.21 5.72 -5.13
C ALA A 216 3.85 5.16 -5.60
N TYR A 217 3.65 3.87 -5.38
CA TYR A 217 2.36 3.20 -5.54
C TYR A 217 2.31 1.93 -4.70
N GLU A 218 1.12 1.41 -4.44
CA GLU A 218 0.98 0.12 -3.79
C GLU A 218 0.84 -1.02 -4.80
N PHE A 219 1.76 -1.99 -4.70
CA PHE A 219 1.62 -3.31 -5.33
C PHE A 219 0.66 -4.16 -4.50
N THR A 220 -0.60 -4.19 -4.91
CA THR A 220 -1.71 -4.84 -4.21
C THR A 220 -1.84 -6.29 -4.63
N ALA A 221 -1.14 -7.20 -4.00
CA ALA A 221 -1.27 -8.63 -4.26
C ALA A 221 -2.07 -9.32 -3.14
N SER A 222 -3.19 -9.92 -3.50
CA SER A 222 -4.01 -10.73 -2.61
C SER A 222 -4.24 -12.07 -3.26
N THR A 223 -3.49 -13.10 -2.87
CA THR A 223 -3.62 -14.44 -3.46
C THR A 223 -3.18 -15.52 -2.51
N THR A 224 -3.57 -16.72 -2.84
CA THR A 224 -3.11 -17.93 -2.18
C THR A 224 -2.04 -18.61 -3.01
N ARG A 225 -0.96 -19.02 -2.36
CA ARG A 225 0.09 -19.84 -2.95
C ARG A 225 -0.36 -21.27 -3.24
N SER A 226 -1.40 -21.76 -2.55
CA SER A 226 -1.94 -23.12 -2.73
C SER A 226 -2.71 -23.31 -4.03
N ALA A 227 -2.96 -22.28 -4.81
CA ALA A 227 -3.36 -22.42 -6.20
C ALA A 227 -2.11 -22.76 -7.04
N ASN A 228 -1.51 -23.92 -6.83
CA ASN A 228 -0.64 -24.54 -7.82
C ASN A 228 -1.48 -24.80 -9.07
N THR A 229 -1.77 -23.73 -9.80
CA THR A 229 -2.44 -23.75 -11.09
C THR A 229 -1.52 -24.27 -12.19
N GLU A 230 -0.27 -24.57 -11.89
CA GLU A 230 0.65 -25.20 -12.83
C GLU A 230 0.24 -26.62 -13.27
N GLY A 231 -0.68 -27.26 -12.53
CA GLY A 231 -1.29 -28.54 -12.94
C GLY A 231 -2.69 -28.42 -13.53
N ALA A 232 -3.30 -27.23 -13.49
CA ALA A 232 -4.62 -27.01 -14.04
C ALA A 232 -4.55 -26.86 -15.55
N SER A 233 -5.26 -27.72 -16.32
CA SER A 233 -5.25 -27.57 -17.76
C SER A 233 -5.78 -26.18 -18.13
N ALA A 234 -5.02 -25.45 -18.95
CA ALA A 234 -5.39 -24.15 -19.49
C ALA A 234 -6.82 -24.16 -20.11
N LEU A 235 -7.24 -25.29 -20.60
CA LEU A 235 -8.56 -25.53 -21.17
C LEU A 235 -9.66 -25.56 -20.09
N GLY A 236 -9.39 -26.10 -18.91
CA GLY A 236 -10.32 -26.09 -17.78
C GLY A 236 -10.58 -24.69 -17.25
N CYS A 237 -9.54 -23.87 -17.13
CA CYS A 237 -9.65 -22.45 -16.75
C CYS A 237 -10.42 -21.64 -17.81
N LEU A 238 -10.18 -21.89 -19.07
CA LEU A 238 -10.85 -21.24 -20.19
C LEU A 238 -12.36 -21.51 -20.20
N LEU A 239 -12.76 -22.73 -19.84
CA LEU A 239 -14.15 -23.19 -19.92
C LEU A 239 -14.98 -22.90 -18.67
N SER A 240 -14.38 -22.75 -17.49
CA SER A 240 -15.12 -22.64 -16.22
C SER A 240 -15.83 -21.30 -16.00
N GLY A 241 -15.45 -20.25 -16.72
CA GLY A 241 -16.12 -18.95 -16.59
C GLY A 241 -15.84 -18.16 -15.28
N ASN A 242 -15.39 -18.82 -14.23
CA ASN A 242 -15.28 -18.30 -12.85
C ASN A 242 -13.86 -18.17 -12.32
N GLY A 243 -12.87 -17.89 -13.16
CA GLY A 243 -11.49 -18.07 -12.75
C GLY A 243 -11.18 -19.55 -12.49
N CYS A 244 -9.95 -19.91 -12.19
CA CYS A 244 -9.59 -21.32 -11.98
C CYS A 244 -10.02 -21.82 -10.58
N ASN A 245 -11.33 -21.87 -10.32
CA ASN A 245 -11.89 -22.55 -9.16
C ASN A 245 -12.12 -24.01 -9.51
N PHE A 246 -11.22 -24.89 -9.08
CA PHE A 246 -11.42 -26.33 -9.20
C PHE A 246 -12.28 -26.83 -8.05
N GLU A 247 -13.28 -27.64 -8.36
CA GLU A 247 -13.97 -28.46 -7.36
C GLU A 247 -12.94 -29.32 -6.64
N GLY A 248 -12.76 -29.10 -5.32
CA GLY A 248 -11.78 -29.82 -4.50
C GLY A 248 -10.50 -29.03 -4.16
N ALA A 249 -10.29 -27.81 -4.69
CA ALA A 249 -9.27 -26.94 -4.16
C ALA A 249 -9.62 -26.55 -2.71
N PRO A 250 -8.64 -26.50 -1.78
CA PRO A 250 -8.91 -26.01 -0.44
C PRO A 250 -9.49 -24.59 -0.53
N PRO A 251 -10.36 -24.19 0.42
CA PRO A 251 -10.99 -22.88 0.40
C PRO A 251 -9.90 -21.80 0.27
N PHE A 252 -10.10 -20.85 -0.64
CA PHE A 252 -9.15 -19.78 -0.94
C PHE A 252 -8.64 -19.14 0.35
N GLU A 253 -7.39 -19.37 0.67
CA GLU A 253 -6.72 -18.75 1.79
C GLU A 253 -6.15 -17.40 1.35
N ASN A 254 -7.00 -16.38 1.21
CA ASN A 254 -6.51 -15.04 0.89
C ASN A 254 -5.41 -14.61 1.84
N ALA A 255 -4.34 -14.10 1.27
CA ALA A 255 -3.22 -13.54 1.98
C ALA A 255 -2.97 -12.10 1.51
N ASN A 256 -2.67 -11.22 2.43
CA ASN A 256 -2.16 -9.90 2.09
C ASN A 256 -0.66 -10.01 1.78
N LEU A 257 -0.30 -9.76 0.54
CA LEU A 257 1.09 -9.72 0.07
C LEU A 257 1.42 -8.34 -0.53
N HIS A 258 0.80 -7.29 -0.02
CA HIS A 258 0.95 -5.92 -0.49
C HIS A 258 2.34 -5.34 -0.18
N ARG A 259 2.82 -4.44 -1.04
CA ARG A 259 4.07 -3.68 -0.91
C ARG A 259 3.90 -2.27 -1.44
N ASN A 260 4.36 -1.29 -0.71
CA ASN A 260 4.54 0.05 -1.27
C ASN A 260 5.86 0.11 -2.03
N VAL A 261 5.81 0.48 -3.29
CA VAL A 261 6.99 0.64 -4.14
C VAL A 261 7.33 2.12 -4.23
N ILE A 262 8.53 2.47 -3.77
CA ILE A 262 9.03 3.85 -3.68
C ILE A 262 10.15 4.04 -4.70
N TYR A 263 10.08 5.08 -5.50
CA TYR A 263 11.13 5.47 -6.46
C TYR A 263 12.08 6.49 -5.83
N LYS A 264 13.39 6.32 -6.07
CA LYS A 264 14.41 7.25 -5.58
C LYS A 264 14.44 8.57 -6.37
N GLY A 265 14.45 8.51 -7.67
CA GLY A 265 14.77 9.65 -8.54
C GLY A 265 13.59 10.15 -9.36
N ASN A 266 13.93 10.76 -10.52
CA ASN A 266 12.98 11.45 -11.41
C ASN A 266 12.64 10.66 -12.69
N LYS A 267 12.99 9.38 -12.75
CA LYS A 267 12.68 8.49 -13.87
C LYS A 267 11.69 7.44 -13.44
N PHE A 268 10.64 7.26 -14.22
CA PHE A 268 9.51 6.40 -13.87
C PHE A 268 9.11 5.55 -15.07
N THR A 269 8.39 4.45 -14.84
CA THR A 269 7.77 3.67 -15.91
C THR A 269 6.47 4.31 -16.37
N VAL A 270 6.06 4.04 -17.61
CA VAL A 270 4.77 4.49 -18.17
C VAL A 270 3.60 3.97 -17.34
N GLU A 271 3.71 2.78 -16.80
CA GLU A 271 2.74 2.16 -15.90
C GLU A 271 3.46 1.48 -14.72
N PRO A 272 2.86 1.43 -13.51
CA PRO A 272 3.40 0.67 -12.42
C PRO A 272 3.29 -0.85 -12.67
N PHE A 273 4.18 -1.64 -12.06
CA PHE A 273 4.04 -3.09 -12.05
C PHE A 273 2.96 -3.50 -11.05
N THR A 274 1.89 -4.12 -11.52
CA THR A 274 0.73 -4.45 -10.68
C THR A 274 0.43 -5.94 -10.66
N ARG A 275 -0.53 -6.34 -9.79
CA ARG A 275 -1.06 -7.70 -9.76
C ARG A 275 -1.66 -8.17 -11.10
N LEU A 276 -1.99 -7.25 -11.99
CA LEU A 276 -2.47 -7.60 -13.34
C LEU A 276 -1.37 -8.25 -14.18
N LYS A 277 -0.09 -7.92 -13.90
CA LYS A 277 1.07 -8.59 -14.51
C LYS A 277 1.43 -9.87 -13.74
N SER A 278 1.51 -9.79 -12.42
CA SER A 278 1.79 -10.93 -11.55
C SER A 278 1.41 -10.64 -10.10
N VAL A 279 0.91 -11.65 -9.39
CA VAL A 279 0.67 -11.61 -7.93
C VAL A 279 1.88 -12.08 -7.13
N ASN A 280 2.89 -12.66 -7.80
CA ASN A 280 4.11 -13.15 -7.18
C ASN A 280 5.07 -11.99 -6.87
N PRO A 281 5.41 -11.71 -5.61
CA PRO A 281 6.34 -10.63 -5.25
C PRO A 281 7.75 -10.83 -5.80
N GLU A 282 8.19 -12.06 -6.06
CA GLU A 282 9.50 -12.31 -6.68
C GLU A 282 9.56 -11.80 -8.12
N LYS A 283 8.41 -11.74 -8.83
CA LYS A 283 8.32 -11.12 -10.15
C LYS A 283 8.39 -9.60 -10.07
N LEU A 284 7.81 -9.00 -9.01
CA LEU A 284 8.00 -7.58 -8.72
C LEU A 284 9.49 -7.29 -8.48
N TRP A 285 10.19 -8.07 -7.65
CA TRP A 285 11.63 -7.86 -7.40
C TRP A 285 12.47 -8.03 -8.66
N THR A 286 12.13 -9.00 -9.53
CA THR A 286 12.80 -9.17 -10.83
C THR A 286 12.65 -7.92 -11.70
N TRP A 287 11.44 -7.35 -11.75
CA TRP A 287 11.17 -6.11 -12.47
C TRP A 287 11.92 -4.91 -11.86
N MET A 288 11.99 -4.82 -10.52
CA MET A 288 12.76 -3.77 -9.83
C MET A 288 14.28 -3.87 -10.11
N ASP A 289 14.81 -5.07 -10.18
CA ASP A 289 16.23 -5.28 -10.57
C ASP A 289 16.48 -4.85 -12.02
N ASP A 290 15.58 -5.18 -12.97
CA ASP A 290 15.67 -4.71 -14.36
C ASP A 290 15.61 -3.17 -14.44
N LEU A 291 14.74 -2.53 -13.64
CA LEU A 291 14.72 -1.07 -13.56
C LEU A 291 16.03 -0.49 -13.03
N ARG A 292 16.61 -1.11 -12.02
CA ARG A 292 17.89 -0.68 -11.43
C ARG A 292 19.03 -0.79 -12.43
N ASP A 293 19.07 -1.86 -13.23
CA ASP A 293 20.03 -2.03 -14.33
C ASP A 293 19.86 -0.93 -15.41
N ARG A 294 18.68 -0.36 -15.52
CA ARG A 294 18.33 0.76 -16.41
C ARG A 294 18.47 2.13 -15.74
N GLY A 295 18.99 2.18 -14.51
CA GLY A 295 19.27 3.42 -13.77
C GLY A 295 18.06 4.02 -13.04
N VAL A 296 17.05 3.20 -12.73
CA VAL A 296 15.89 3.58 -11.91
C VAL A 296 15.90 2.78 -10.62
N ASP A 297 16.28 3.40 -9.51
CA ASP A 297 16.32 2.72 -8.20
C ASP A 297 14.97 2.79 -7.50
N THR A 298 14.55 1.65 -6.96
CA THR A 298 13.29 1.48 -6.23
C THR A 298 13.49 0.56 -5.03
N ILE A 299 12.67 0.75 -3.99
CA ILE A 299 12.49 -0.20 -2.90
C ILE A 299 11.02 -0.61 -2.78
N ALA A 300 10.75 -1.79 -2.23
CA ALA A 300 9.42 -2.23 -1.86
C ALA A 300 9.32 -2.40 -0.34
N ILE A 301 8.19 -1.99 0.24
CA ILE A 301 7.93 -2.04 1.68
C ILE A 301 6.75 -2.99 1.91
N PRO A 302 6.99 -4.24 2.33
CA PRO A 302 5.91 -5.14 2.70
C PRO A 302 5.16 -4.61 3.91
N HIS A 303 3.83 -4.70 3.85
CA HIS A 303 2.97 -4.16 4.90
C HIS A 303 1.76 -5.05 5.18
N ASN A 304 1.06 -4.79 6.28
CA ASN A 304 -0.05 -5.61 6.78
C ASN A 304 0.30 -7.10 6.84
N SER A 305 1.50 -7.43 7.23
CA SER A 305 1.91 -8.81 7.31
C SER A 305 1.09 -9.61 8.35
N ASN A 306 0.55 -8.94 9.39
CA ASN A 306 -0.41 -9.51 10.33
C ASN A 306 -1.64 -10.12 9.64
N GLY A 307 -2.07 -9.54 8.51
CA GLY A 307 -3.18 -10.03 7.67
C GLY A 307 -2.76 -11.00 6.56
N SER A 308 -1.50 -11.43 6.50
CA SER A 308 -0.95 -12.24 5.41
C SER A 308 -1.22 -13.73 5.50
N ASN A 309 -1.89 -14.19 6.56
CA ASN A 309 -2.15 -15.62 6.79
C ASN A 309 -0.89 -16.50 6.73
N GLY A 310 0.23 -15.98 7.24
CA GLY A 310 1.51 -16.69 7.30
C GLY A 310 2.32 -16.69 6.01
N GLN A 311 1.90 -15.94 4.98
CA GLN A 311 2.55 -16.00 3.66
C GLN A 311 3.55 -14.85 3.39
N MET A 312 3.63 -13.84 4.28
CA MET A 312 4.58 -12.75 4.08
C MET A 312 6.03 -13.16 4.38
N PHE A 313 6.24 -13.99 5.39
CA PHE A 313 7.55 -14.39 5.89
C PHE A 313 7.68 -15.92 5.92
N GLU A 314 7.63 -16.56 4.76
CA GLU A 314 7.76 -18.00 4.62
C GLU A 314 9.24 -18.44 4.58
N MET A 315 9.50 -19.69 4.99
CA MET A 315 10.83 -20.32 4.95
C MET A 315 11.18 -20.91 3.57
N GLU A 316 10.30 -20.71 2.60
CA GLU A 316 10.39 -21.21 1.23
C GLU A 316 10.14 -20.06 0.23
N ASN A 317 10.67 -20.19 -0.98
CA ASN A 317 10.41 -19.28 -2.09
C ASN A 317 9.01 -19.54 -2.69
N TRP A 318 8.62 -18.76 -3.71
CA TRP A 318 7.30 -18.92 -4.36
C TRP A 318 7.07 -20.31 -4.94
N GLU A 319 8.10 -21.01 -5.35
CA GLU A 319 8.03 -22.37 -5.90
C GLU A 319 8.00 -23.48 -4.83
N GLY A 320 8.06 -23.13 -3.55
CA GLY A 320 8.09 -24.08 -2.43
C GLY A 320 9.49 -24.67 -2.19
N LEU A 321 10.55 -24.05 -2.70
CA LEU A 321 11.92 -24.45 -2.43
C LEU A 321 12.47 -23.71 -1.21
N PRO A 322 13.32 -24.35 -0.40
CA PRO A 322 13.94 -23.68 0.75
C PRO A 322 14.69 -22.40 0.34
N ILE A 323 14.59 -21.35 1.16
CA ILE A 323 15.31 -20.10 0.99
C ILE A 323 16.81 -20.36 0.89
N SER A 324 17.46 -19.77 -0.11
CA SER A 324 18.90 -19.78 -0.33
C SER A 324 19.53 -18.42 -0.03
N THR A 325 20.86 -18.38 0.06
CA THR A 325 21.61 -17.13 0.22
C THR A 325 21.32 -16.14 -0.91
N GLN A 326 21.26 -16.63 -2.16
CA GLN A 326 20.93 -15.79 -3.31
C GLN A 326 19.52 -15.20 -3.22
N TYR A 327 18.55 -15.98 -2.75
CA TYR A 327 17.21 -15.48 -2.50
C TYR A 327 17.18 -14.42 -1.39
N ALA A 328 17.90 -14.65 -0.31
CA ALA A 328 18.00 -13.70 0.80
C ALA A 328 18.60 -12.36 0.33
N GLU A 329 19.67 -12.37 -0.45
CA GLU A 329 20.27 -11.19 -1.05
C GLU A 329 19.32 -10.50 -2.03
N PHE A 330 18.61 -11.27 -2.85
CA PHE A 330 17.61 -10.78 -3.80
C PHE A 330 16.47 -10.04 -3.10
N ARG A 331 15.92 -10.64 -2.03
CA ARG A 331 14.86 -10.01 -1.24
C ARG A 331 15.37 -8.75 -0.53
N MET A 332 16.49 -8.83 0.18
CA MET A 332 17.02 -7.68 0.95
C MET A 332 17.42 -6.49 0.09
N ARG A 333 17.83 -6.73 -1.16
CA ARG A 333 18.09 -5.66 -2.12
C ARG A 333 16.83 -4.91 -2.53
N ASN A 334 15.69 -5.60 -2.60
CA ASN A 334 14.42 -5.05 -3.03
C ASN A 334 13.50 -4.64 -1.88
N GLU A 335 13.52 -5.35 -0.75
CA GLU A 335 12.74 -5.08 0.46
C GLU A 335 13.68 -4.78 1.65
N PRO A 336 14.36 -3.62 1.71
CA PRO A 336 15.29 -3.32 2.80
C PRO A 336 14.61 -2.98 4.12
N ILE A 337 13.37 -2.51 4.08
CA ILE A 337 12.56 -2.09 5.24
C ILE A 337 11.18 -2.74 5.19
N VAL A 338 10.51 -2.80 6.36
CA VAL A 338 9.18 -3.39 6.54
C VAL A 338 8.32 -2.47 7.39
N GLU A 339 7.03 -2.42 7.09
CA GLU A 339 6.05 -1.70 7.90
C GLU A 339 5.66 -2.54 9.12
N MET A 340 5.89 -2.00 10.32
CA MET A 340 5.65 -2.65 11.60
C MET A 340 4.25 -2.45 12.13
N THR A 341 3.65 -1.31 11.83
CA THR A 341 2.35 -0.92 12.37
C THR A 341 1.67 0.09 11.48
N GLN A 342 0.36 0.04 11.46
CA GLN A 342 -0.54 0.98 10.81
C GLN A 342 -1.92 0.90 11.48
N VAL A 343 -2.87 1.69 10.99
CA VAL A 343 -4.22 1.75 11.59
C VAL A 343 -4.95 0.39 11.66
N LYS A 344 -4.65 -0.56 10.78
CA LYS A 344 -5.17 -1.95 10.82
C LYS A 344 -4.40 -2.86 11.79
N GLY A 345 -3.69 -2.30 12.76
CA GLY A 345 -3.01 -3.00 13.83
C GLY A 345 -1.54 -3.30 13.58
N THR A 346 -0.89 -3.81 14.61
CA THR A 346 0.54 -4.13 14.61
C THR A 346 0.86 -5.37 13.79
N SER A 347 1.98 -5.32 13.09
CA SER A 347 2.67 -6.47 12.49
C SER A 347 3.93 -6.86 13.27
N GLU A 348 4.17 -6.28 14.44
CA GLU A 348 5.37 -6.53 15.24
C GLU A 348 5.39 -7.95 15.78
N THR A 349 4.43 -8.30 16.65
CA THR A 349 4.33 -9.62 17.27
C THR A 349 2.89 -9.97 17.61
N HIS A 350 2.70 -11.20 18.14
CA HIS A 350 1.40 -11.73 18.54
C HIS A 350 1.55 -12.55 19.83
N PRO A 351 0.57 -12.59 20.76
CA PRO A 351 0.67 -13.35 22.03
C PRO A 351 1.04 -14.82 21.86
N ILE A 352 0.62 -15.47 20.75
CA ILE A 352 1.01 -16.86 20.46
C ILE A 352 2.51 -17.00 20.15
N LEU A 353 3.13 -15.97 19.56
CA LEU A 353 4.55 -15.95 19.16
C LEU A 353 5.44 -15.43 20.29
N SER A 354 4.93 -14.57 21.15
CA SER A 354 5.64 -13.94 22.26
C SER A 354 4.85 -14.07 23.58
N PRO A 355 4.66 -15.29 24.10
CA PRO A 355 3.77 -15.54 25.25
C PRO A 355 4.27 -14.95 26.58
N ASN A 356 5.53 -14.54 26.66
CA ASN A 356 6.14 -13.93 27.85
C ASN A 356 6.22 -12.40 27.75
N ASP A 357 5.71 -11.78 26.68
CA ASP A 357 5.68 -10.34 26.46
C ASP A 357 4.29 -9.82 26.84
N GLU A 358 4.20 -9.03 27.90
CA GLU A 358 2.94 -8.47 28.41
C GLU A 358 2.29 -7.47 27.43
N TRP A 359 3.05 -6.98 26.44
CA TRP A 359 2.58 -6.04 25.42
C TRP A 359 2.31 -6.70 24.06
N ALA A 360 2.45 -8.02 23.95
CA ALA A 360 2.27 -8.73 22.69
C ALA A 360 0.84 -8.69 22.14
N ASP A 361 -0.15 -8.29 22.94
CA ASP A 361 -1.56 -8.15 22.56
C ASP A 361 -1.94 -6.71 22.16
N PHE A 362 -0.98 -5.79 22.09
CA PHE A 362 -1.22 -4.41 21.70
C PHE A 362 -1.64 -4.32 20.23
N GLU A 363 -2.78 -3.67 19.97
CA GLU A 363 -3.33 -3.40 18.64
C GLU A 363 -3.38 -4.61 17.68
N ILE A 364 -3.82 -5.76 18.18
CA ILE A 364 -3.96 -6.97 17.35
C ILE A 364 -5.21 -6.92 16.49
N MET A 365 -5.02 -6.90 15.16
CA MET A 365 -6.07 -7.24 14.20
C MET A 365 -5.94 -8.72 13.82
N TRP A 366 -6.86 -9.53 14.28
CA TRP A 366 -6.83 -11.00 14.11
C TRP A 366 -7.29 -11.50 12.73
N GLN A 367 -7.87 -10.63 11.94
CA GLN A 367 -8.47 -10.96 10.63
C GLN A 367 -7.46 -10.80 9.49
N ARG A 368 -7.71 -11.53 8.41
CA ARG A 368 -7.07 -11.27 7.13
C ARG A 368 -7.59 -9.96 6.54
N VAL A 369 -6.77 -9.25 5.81
CA VAL A 369 -7.22 -8.05 5.09
C VAL A 369 -8.25 -8.46 4.03
N GLY A 370 -9.37 -7.74 3.99
CA GLY A 370 -10.45 -7.94 3.03
C GLY A 370 -11.38 -9.14 3.31
N ASN A 371 -11.19 -9.86 4.43
CA ASN A 371 -12.16 -10.88 4.84
C ASN A 371 -12.17 -11.08 6.38
N SER A 372 -13.21 -11.71 6.89
CA SER A 372 -13.40 -11.95 8.33
C SER A 372 -12.78 -13.25 8.83
N SER A 373 -11.96 -13.92 8.04
CA SER A 373 -11.30 -15.16 8.45
C SER A 373 -10.05 -14.85 9.28
N TYR A 374 -9.72 -15.76 10.19
CA TYR A 374 -8.51 -15.66 11.03
C TYR A 374 -7.22 -15.69 10.20
N SER A 375 -6.26 -14.83 10.54
CA SER A 375 -4.92 -14.82 9.96
C SER A 375 -3.97 -15.65 10.83
N ARG A 376 -3.23 -16.58 10.24
CA ARG A 376 -2.23 -17.40 10.96
C ARG A 376 -1.08 -16.52 11.45
N PRO A 377 -0.68 -16.58 12.75
CA PRO A 377 0.41 -15.76 13.26
C PRO A 377 1.79 -16.15 12.72
N PHE A 378 2.08 -17.44 12.61
CA PHE A 378 3.38 -17.92 12.08
C PHE A 378 3.56 -17.49 10.62
N GLY A 379 4.69 -16.84 10.31
CA GLY A 379 4.98 -16.25 9.00
C GLY A 379 4.29 -14.92 8.72
N SER A 380 3.59 -14.34 9.71
CA SER A 380 2.85 -13.08 9.60
C SER A 380 3.47 -11.91 10.38
N TYR A 381 4.35 -12.16 11.33
CA TYR A 381 4.84 -11.11 12.25
C TYR A 381 6.35 -10.94 12.15
N VAL A 382 6.78 -9.69 12.17
CA VAL A 382 8.15 -9.27 11.87
C VAL A 382 9.15 -9.75 12.92
N ARG A 383 8.80 -9.72 14.22
CA ARG A 383 9.69 -10.22 15.29
C ARG A 383 10.01 -11.70 15.10
N GLN A 384 9.03 -12.51 14.69
CA GLN A 384 9.26 -13.92 14.35
C GLN A 384 10.11 -14.06 13.10
N ALA A 385 9.87 -13.23 12.08
CA ALA A 385 10.68 -13.25 10.86
C ALA A 385 12.16 -12.92 11.13
N TYR A 386 12.46 -12.01 12.06
CA TYR A 386 13.84 -11.76 12.48
C TYR A 386 14.49 -13.01 13.12
N LEU A 387 13.77 -13.72 14.00
CA LEU A 387 14.27 -14.95 14.61
C LEU A 387 14.50 -16.05 13.56
N ASP A 388 13.55 -16.25 12.65
CA ASP A 388 13.65 -17.20 11.56
C ASP A 388 14.82 -16.86 10.62
N GLY A 389 15.00 -15.57 10.33
CA GLY A 389 16.12 -15.08 9.52
C GLY A 389 17.49 -15.31 10.15
N LEU A 390 17.61 -15.10 11.46
CA LEU A 390 18.84 -15.41 12.22
C LEU A 390 19.14 -16.91 12.21
N GLY A 391 18.10 -17.75 12.40
CA GLY A 391 18.26 -19.21 12.30
C GLY A 391 18.73 -19.67 10.93
N MET A 392 18.14 -19.12 9.85
CA MET A 392 18.58 -19.43 8.47
C MET A 392 20.02 -18.98 8.20
N GLU A 393 20.43 -17.83 8.74
CA GLU A 393 21.80 -17.33 8.59
C GLU A 393 22.80 -18.25 9.29
N GLU A 394 22.49 -18.75 10.48
CA GLU A 394 23.31 -19.73 11.21
C GLU A 394 23.43 -21.06 10.45
N GLU A 395 22.37 -21.47 9.74
CA GLU A 395 22.37 -22.63 8.86
C GLU A 395 23.12 -22.41 7.53
N GLY A 396 23.64 -21.19 7.27
CA GLY A 396 24.33 -20.84 6.03
C GLY A 396 23.43 -20.61 4.82
N ARG A 397 22.13 -20.42 5.04
CA ARG A 397 21.11 -20.17 3.99
C ARG A 397 20.94 -18.68 3.66
N GLY A 398 21.62 -17.78 4.39
CA GLY A 398 21.40 -16.34 4.32
C GLY A 398 20.20 -15.90 5.13
N ASN A 399 20.00 -14.58 5.27
CA ASN A 399 18.91 -14.01 6.05
C ASN A 399 18.05 -13.06 5.20
N PRO A 400 16.85 -13.49 4.77
CA PRO A 400 15.96 -12.68 3.92
C PRO A 400 15.14 -11.66 4.71
N TYR A 401 15.34 -11.53 6.02
CA TYR A 401 14.52 -10.76 6.95
C TYR A 401 15.32 -9.73 7.77
N LYS A 402 16.48 -9.27 7.27
CA LYS A 402 17.26 -8.19 7.89
C LYS A 402 16.67 -6.81 7.59
N PHE A 403 15.39 -6.62 7.85
CA PHE A 403 14.68 -5.38 7.59
C PHE A 403 15.10 -4.23 8.53
N GLY A 404 15.07 -2.97 8.04
CA GLY A 404 14.77 -1.81 8.86
C GLY A 404 13.26 -1.72 9.10
N MET A 405 12.82 -0.88 10.02
CA MET A 405 11.43 -0.77 10.45
C MET A 405 10.87 0.61 10.13
N VAL A 406 9.63 0.68 9.65
CA VAL A 406 8.85 1.92 9.52
C VAL A 406 7.44 1.68 10.04
N GLY A 407 6.76 2.73 10.49
CA GLY A 407 5.33 2.76 10.69
C GLY A 407 4.68 3.57 9.57
N ALA A 408 3.39 3.40 9.36
CA ALA A 408 2.64 4.13 8.35
C ALA A 408 1.15 4.23 8.71
N SER A 409 0.34 4.91 7.89
CA SER A 409 -1.09 5.06 8.18
C SER A 409 -1.97 4.07 7.43
N ASP A 410 -1.70 3.83 6.18
CA ASP A 410 -2.64 3.18 5.26
C ASP A 410 -4.00 3.93 5.21
N THR A 411 -3.94 5.25 5.32
CA THR A 411 -5.15 6.07 5.22
C THR A 411 -5.73 6.03 3.81
N HIS A 412 -7.06 6.04 3.73
CA HIS A 412 -7.80 6.12 2.48
C HIS A 412 -8.59 7.45 2.37
N THR A 413 -8.09 8.49 3.04
CA THR A 413 -8.67 9.83 3.00
C THR A 413 -7.67 10.91 2.57
N GLY A 414 -6.45 10.52 2.19
CA GLY A 414 -5.34 11.46 1.97
C GLY A 414 -4.72 12.03 3.25
N ALA A 415 -5.38 11.82 4.40
CA ALA A 415 -5.04 12.39 5.69
C ALA A 415 -4.74 11.30 6.73
N ILE A 416 -3.59 11.33 7.36
CA ILE A 416 -3.26 10.43 8.46
C ILE A 416 -3.94 10.87 9.75
N SER A 417 -4.22 9.91 10.65
CA SER A 417 -4.63 10.17 12.03
C SER A 417 -3.54 9.63 12.94
N ASP A 418 -2.56 10.46 13.28
CA ASP A 418 -1.38 10.07 14.08
C ASP A 418 -1.57 10.29 15.59
N ASP A 419 -2.75 10.76 16.01
CA ASP A 419 -3.13 11.02 17.39
C ASP A 419 -4.46 10.36 17.73
N GLU A 420 -4.48 9.46 18.71
CA GLU A 420 -5.66 8.77 19.20
C GLU A 420 -6.76 9.73 19.70
N SER A 421 -6.38 10.88 20.23
CA SER A 421 -7.32 11.88 20.71
C SER A 421 -7.97 12.71 19.60
N ASP A 422 -7.45 12.57 18.36
CA ASP A 422 -7.89 13.32 17.18
C ASP A 422 -7.99 12.40 15.95
N PHE A 423 -8.56 11.22 16.16
CA PHE A 423 -8.74 10.23 15.11
C PHE A 423 -9.86 10.67 14.15
N HIS A 424 -9.52 10.99 12.92
CA HIS A 424 -10.47 11.41 11.91
C HIS A 424 -11.21 10.23 11.28
N SER A 425 -10.45 9.42 10.53
CA SER A 425 -11.00 8.34 9.74
C SER A 425 -9.86 7.61 9.02
N LYS A 426 -10.07 6.34 8.65
CA LYS A 426 -9.18 5.62 7.75
C LYS A 426 -9.82 5.41 6.38
N ILE A 427 -11.10 5.09 6.34
CA ILE A 427 -11.82 4.71 5.11
C ILE A 427 -13.01 5.63 4.82
N GLY A 428 -12.83 6.92 5.00
CA GLY A 428 -13.77 7.96 4.58
C GLY A 428 -15.11 7.85 5.29
N ILE A 429 -16.21 7.78 4.53
CA ILE A 429 -17.56 7.85 5.08
C ILE A 429 -17.94 6.66 5.99
N PHE A 430 -17.24 5.52 5.88
CA PHE A 430 -17.61 4.32 6.64
C PHE A 430 -17.19 4.39 8.10
N ASP A 431 -16.07 5.02 8.41
CA ASP A 431 -15.55 5.13 9.78
C ASP A 431 -15.37 6.58 10.25
N GLY A 432 -15.79 7.56 9.45
CA GLY A 432 -15.67 8.98 9.77
C GLY A 432 -16.59 9.47 10.90
N THR A 433 -17.45 8.62 11.47
CA THR A 433 -18.34 8.96 12.58
C THR A 433 -18.27 7.92 13.69
N ALA A 434 -18.63 8.32 14.92
CA ALA A 434 -18.72 7.40 16.05
C ALA A 434 -19.77 6.28 15.83
N VAL A 435 -20.84 6.56 15.08
CA VAL A 435 -21.84 5.55 14.65
C VAL A 435 -21.21 4.55 13.70
N GLY A 436 -20.48 5.03 12.68
CA GLY A 436 -19.77 4.19 11.70
C GLY A 436 -18.77 3.27 12.38
N ARG A 437 -18.00 3.77 13.34
CA ARG A 437 -17.05 2.98 14.13
C ARG A 437 -17.68 2.05 15.16
N GLY A 438 -18.98 2.14 15.40
CA GLY A 438 -19.68 1.32 16.39
C GLY A 438 -19.50 1.76 17.84
N SER A 439 -19.04 3.00 18.07
CA SER A 439 -18.86 3.57 19.42
C SER A 439 -20.17 4.04 20.06
N VAL A 440 -21.16 4.37 19.25
CA VAL A 440 -22.50 4.79 19.68
C VAL A 440 -23.58 3.98 18.96
N PRO A 441 -24.80 3.87 19.54
CA PRO A 441 -25.88 3.10 18.93
C PRO A 441 -26.32 3.69 17.58
N ILE A 442 -26.73 2.81 16.69
CA ILE A 442 -27.44 3.14 15.44
C ILE A 442 -28.93 2.86 15.58
N SER A 443 -29.78 3.67 14.97
CA SER A 443 -31.22 3.46 15.00
C SER A 443 -31.67 2.22 14.20
N ASP A 444 -32.78 1.59 14.58
CA ASP A 444 -33.33 0.46 13.83
C ASP A 444 -33.70 0.85 12.40
N ALA A 445 -34.15 2.09 12.19
CA ALA A 445 -34.48 2.63 10.87
C ALA A 445 -33.23 2.75 9.98
N ASP A 446 -32.11 3.21 10.54
CA ASP A 446 -30.83 3.30 9.81
C ASP A 446 -30.25 1.92 9.54
N VAL A 447 -30.42 0.94 10.44
CA VAL A 447 -30.04 -0.44 10.18
C VAL A 447 -30.81 -1.00 8.99
N GLU A 448 -32.13 -0.80 8.95
CA GLU A 448 -32.98 -1.26 7.84
C GLU A 448 -32.60 -0.54 6.53
N LEU A 449 -32.32 0.76 6.57
CA LEU A 449 -31.89 1.55 5.43
C LEU A 449 -30.56 1.07 4.88
N LEU A 450 -29.55 0.85 5.74
CA LEU A 450 -28.21 0.42 5.35
C LEU A 450 -28.19 -1.01 4.80
N THR A 451 -29.04 -1.88 5.32
CA THR A 451 -29.12 -3.29 4.90
C THR A 451 -30.08 -3.52 3.74
N GLY A 452 -31.04 -2.60 3.52
CA GLY A 452 -32.17 -2.84 2.61
C GLY A 452 -32.96 -4.09 3.00
N GLY A 453 -32.91 -4.48 4.28
CA GLY A 453 -33.48 -5.72 4.81
C GLY A 453 -32.69 -6.99 4.44
N GLN A 454 -31.48 -6.87 3.88
CA GLN A 454 -30.63 -7.98 3.49
C GLN A 454 -29.40 -8.12 4.41
N ASP A 455 -28.88 -9.33 4.51
CA ASP A 455 -27.60 -9.57 5.20
C ASP A 455 -26.44 -9.11 4.32
N ILE A 456 -25.90 -7.93 4.62
CA ILE A 456 -24.73 -7.37 3.93
C ILE A 456 -23.49 -7.72 4.75
N ARG A 457 -22.65 -8.61 4.25
CA ARG A 457 -21.47 -9.16 4.95
C ARG A 457 -20.49 -8.10 5.52
N GLN A 458 -20.48 -6.89 4.95
CA GLN A 458 -19.59 -5.80 5.41
C GLN A 458 -20.29 -4.87 6.42
N LEU A 459 -21.60 -4.96 6.54
CA LEU A 459 -22.39 -4.23 7.51
C LEU A 459 -23.04 -5.25 8.45
N SER A 460 -22.37 -5.56 9.55
CA SER A 460 -22.91 -6.38 10.60
C SER A 460 -23.30 -5.52 11.80
N PHE A 461 -24.39 -5.86 12.45
CA PHE A 461 -24.86 -5.14 13.62
C PHE A 461 -24.88 -6.05 14.83
N LYS A 462 -24.40 -5.52 15.96
CA LYS A 462 -24.42 -6.22 17.25
C LYS A 462 -25.45 -5.57 18.14
N LYS A 463 -26.37 -6.36 18.68
CA LYS A 463 -27.34 -5.90 19.67
C LYS A 463 -26.73 -6.00 21.06
N ILE A 464 -26.69 -4.88 21.79
CA ILE A 464 -26.26 -4.82 23.18
C ILE A 464 -27.43 -4.22 23.99
N GLY A 465 -28.08 -5.06 24.81
CA GLY A 465 -29.36 -4.69 25.43
C GLY A 465 -30.44 -4.56 24.35
N ASP A 466 -31.07 -3.37 24.31
CA ASP A 466 -32.11 -2.98 23.35
C ASP A 466 -31.59 -2.14 22.18
N ARG A 467 -30.26 -1.89 22.10
CA ARG A 467 -29.66 -0.99 21.11
C ARG A 467 -28.81 -1.76 20.11
N ASN A 468 -28.87 -1.34 18.85
CA ASN A 468 -28.00 -1.82 17.79
C ASN A 468 -26.72 -0.98 17.73
N PHE A 469 -25.61 -1.63 17.47
CA PHE A 469 -24.30 -1.02 17.22
C PHE A 469 -23.72 -1.57 15.93
N ASN A 470 -23.04 -0.74 15.19
CA ASN A 470 -22.27 -1.22 14.05
C ASN A 470 -21.15 -2.15 14.57
N ASN A 471 -21.13 -3.39 14.08
CA ASN A 471 -20.14 -4.41 14.48
C ASN A 471 -19.12 -4.56 13.36
N THR A 472 -18.28 -3.57 13.23
CA THR A 472 -17.21 -3.53 12.23
C THR A 472 -15.87 -3.79 12.87
N ILE A 473 -14.86 -4.06 12.03
CA ILE A 473 -13.46 -4.14 12.48
C ILE A 473 -12.90 -2.77 12.85
N PHE A 474 -13.58 -1.69 12.48
CA PHE A 474 -13.12 -0.30 12.72
C PHE A 474 -13.03 0.07 14.20
N ASN A 475 -13.73 -0.63 15.06
CA ASN A 475 -13.62 -0.44 16.52
C ASN A 475 -12.30 -0.96 17.11
N THR A 476 -11.51 -1.70 16.34
CA THR A 476 -10.17 -2.18 16.72
C THR A 476 -9.05 -1.38 16.07
N TRP A 477 -9.39 -0.39 15.24
CA TRP A 477 -8.42 0.46 14.58
C TRP A 477 -8.06 1.66 15.45
N GLY A 478 -6.76 1.94 15.53
CA GLY A 478 -6.20 3.05 16.30
C GLY A 478 -5.60 4.13 15.42
N ALA A 479 -4.85 5.03 16.04
CA ALA A 479 -4.06 6.03 15.33
C ALA A 479 -3.00 5.36 14.45
N SER A 480 -2.60 6.09 13.40
CA SER A 480 -1.63 5.61 12.43
C SER A 480 -0.23 5.55 12.99
N GLY A 481 0.57 4.60 12.51
CA GLY A 481 2.02 4.61 12.68
C GLY A 481 2.69 5.72 11.87
N LEU A 482 3.94 6.03 12.24
CA LEU A 482 4.83 6.92 11.49
C LEU A 482 6.16 6.25 11.18
N ALA A 483 6.72 6.58 10.02
CA ALA A 483 8.10 6.30 9.69
C ALA A 483 9.00 7.37 10.29
N ALA A 484 10.03 6.96 11.02
CA ALA A 484 11.08 7.83 11.49
C ALA A 484 12.41 7.44 10.84
N VAL A 485 13.15 8.43 10.30
CA VAL A 485 14.35 8.20 9.48
C VAL A 485 15.48 9.10 9.97
N TRP A 486 16.65 8.49 10.20
CA TRP A 486 17.88 9.23 10.49
C TRP A 486 18.63 9.48 9.19
N ALA A 487 18.60 10.74 8.71
CA ALA A 487 19.25 11.17 7.49
C ALA A 487 20.02 12.48 7.69
N GLU A 488 21.00 12.72 6.84
CA GLU A 488 21.87 13.89 6.92
C GLU A 488 21.11 15.19 6.59
N GLU A 489 20.13 15.11 5.69
CA GLU A 489 19.32 16.25 5.23
C GLU A 489 17.94 15.75 4.72
N ASN A 490 16.97 16.66 4.67
CA ASN A 490 15.62 16.35 4.17
C ASN A 490 15.59 16.44 2.64
N THR A 491 16.14 15.43 1.98
CA THR A 491 16.12 15.28 0.51
C THR A 491 15.77 13.84 0.15
N ARG A 492 15.27 13.61 -1.09
CA ARG A 492 14.98 12.27 -1.60
C ARG A 492 16.19 11.36 -1.50
N ASP A 493 17.34 11.83 -1.94
CA ASP A 493 18.57 11.04 -1.93
C ASP A 493 18.96 10.63 -0.51
N SER A 494 19.02 11.59 0.43
CA SER A 494 19.47 11.32 1.80
C SER A 494 18.51 10.40 2.55
N ILE A 495 17.18 10.64 2.44
CA ILE A 495 16.17 9.81 3.09
C ILE A 495 16.10 8.41 2.44
N PHE A 496 16.11 8.31 1.12
CA PHE A 496 16.09 7.02 0.44
C PHE A 496 17.33 6.17 0.74
N ASP A 497 18.51 6.80 0.79
CA ASP A 497 19.75 6.12 1.17
C ASP A 497 19.71 5.66 2.64
N ALA A 498 19.04 6.41 3.52
CA ALA A 498 18.78 5.98 4.90
C ALA A 498 17.84 4.76 4.95
N PHE A 499 16.82 4.66 4.09
CA PHE A 499 16.03 3.44 3.92
C PHE A 499 16.93 2.25 3.53
N ARG A 500 17.84 2.44 2.58
CA ARG A 500 18.81 1.42 2.15
C ARG A 500 19.74 0.99 3.29
N ARG A 501 20.19 1.94 4.11
CA ARG A 501 21.03 1.68 5.28
C ARG A 501 20.25 1.15 6.47
N LYS A 502 18.88 1.16 6.41
CA LYS A 502 17.97 0.74 7.48
C LYS A 502 18.10 1.61 8.73
N GLU A 503 18.42 2.87 8.56
CA GLU A 503 18.51 3.88 9.62
C GLU A 503 17.13 4.45 9.92
N THR A 504 16.19 3.55 10.23
CA THR A 504 14.77 3.82 10.38
C THR A 504 14.23 3.17 11.64
N TYR A 505 13.13 3.70 12.15
CA TYR A 505 12.32 3.05 13.17
C TYR A 505 10.84 3.41 13.00
N ALA A 506 9.98 2.60 13.59
CA ALA A 506 8.54 2.78 13.60
C ALA A 506 8.07 3.40 14.91
N THR A 507 7.04 4.24 14.85
CA THR A 507 6.24 4.64 16.01
C THR A 507 4.76 4.35 15.75
N SER A 508 3.95 4.34 16.79
CA SER A 508 2.48 4.22 16.69
C SER A 508 1.79 5.60 16.63
N GLY A 509 2.41 6.57 15.94
CA GLY A 509 1.91 7.94 15.75
C GLY A 509 2.73 9.01 16.46
N SER A 510 3.29 8.71 17.62
CA SER A 510 4.10 9.66 18.38
C SER A 510 5.42 9.98 17.70
N ARG A 511 5.85 11.26 17.74
CA ARG A 511 7.14 11.71 17.15
C ARG A 511 8.28 11.63 18.16
N ILE A 512 8.47 10.44 18.76
CA ILE A 512 9.55 10.17 19.71
C ILE A 512 10.88 10.13 18.97
N LYS A 513 11.83 10.97 19.37
CA LYS A 513 13.19 10.97 18.83
C LYS A 513 14.03 9.92 19.56
N LEU A 514 14.24 8.78 18.92
CA LEU A 514 14.98 7.64 19.47
C LEU A 514 16.17 7.32 18.56
N ARG A 515 17.35 7.12 19.17
CA ARG A 515 18.50 6.55 18.49
C ARG A 515 19.06 5.39 19.33
N PHE A 516 19.01 4.20 18.77
CA PHE A 516 19.42 2.97 19.47
C PHE A 516 20.60 2.33 18.74
N PHE A 517 21.64 1.98 19.49
CA PHE A 517 22.82 1.29 19.00
C PHE A 517 22.99 -0.03 19.77
N GLY A 518 23.18 -1.13 19.05
CA GLY A 518 23.43 -2.46 19.61
C GLY A 518 24.74 -3.03 19.06
N GLY A 519 25.55 -3.69 19.91
CA GLY A 519 26.79 -4.32 19.49
C GLY A 519 27.52 -5.02 20.62
N TYR A 520 28.44 -5.91 20.28
CA TYR A 520 29.24 -6.68 21.24
C TYR A 520 30.47 -5.92 21.75
N ASP A 521 30.92 -4.86 21.03
CA ASP A 521 32.18 -4.15 21.28
C ASP A 521 32.00 -2.78 21.95
N PHE A 522 30.85 -2.52 22.57
CA PHE A 522 30.56 -1.23 23.21
C PHE A 522 31.52 -0.85 24.33
N CYS A 523 32.21 -1.81 24.93
CA CYS A 523 33.25 -1.52 25.92
C CYS A 523 34.37 -0.62 25.38
N LEU A 524 34.62 -0.62 24.07
CA LEU A 524 35.61 0.23 23.43
C LEU A 524 35.14 1.68 23.23
N LEU A 525 33.81 1.89 23.14
CA LEU A 525 33.22 3.24 23.03
C LEU A 525 33.21 4.00 24.36
N TYR A 526 33.20 3.30 25.50
CA TYR A 526 33.27 3.93 26.82
C TYR A 526 34.66 4.43 27.21
N THR A 527 35.71 4.09 26.46
CA THR A 527 37.08 4.52 26.74
C THR A 527 37.40 5.93 26.21
N SER A 528 36.53 6.51 25.40
CA SER A 528 36.63 7.89 24.94
C SER A 528 35.25 8.56 24.83
N PRO A 529 34.55 8.77 25.98
CA PRO A 529 33.23 9.39 25.92
C PRO A 529 33.36 10.82 25.43
N SER A 530 32.65 11.16 24.35
CA SER A 530 32.49 12.54 23.96
C SER A 530 31.68 13.30 25.03
N PRO A 531 31.92 14.57 25.28
CA PRO A 531 31.08 15.34 26.20
C PRO A 531 29.59 15.38 25.85
N ARG A 532 29.23 15.04 24.62
CA ARG A 532 27.83 14.90 24.16
C ARG A 532 27.20 13.59 24.66
N ASP A 533 27.97 12.51 24.81
CA ASP A 533 27.47 11.21 25.29
C ASP A 533 27.14 11.23 26.78
N TYR A 534 27.73 12.15 27.54
CA TYR A 534 27.47 12.31 28.97
C TYR A 534 26.08 12.88 29.30
N ALA A 535 25.46 13.60 28.37
CA ALA A 535 24.12 14.17 28.56
C ALA A 535 23.00 13.13 28.36
N ALA A 536 23.25 12.10 27.53
CA ALA A 536 22.28 11.06 27.21
C ALA A 536 22.26 9.91 28.25
N SER A 537 23.33 9.74 29.04
CA SER A 537 23.46 8.62 30.00
C SER A 537 22.84 8.88 31.38
N ARG A 538 22.26 10.05 31.63
CA ARG A 538 21.55 10.34 32.88
C ARG A 538 20.06 10.05 32.76
N MET A 539 19.69 8.81 32.64
CA MET A 539 18.37 8.38 33.10
C MET A 539 18.40 8.30 34.64
N PRO A 540 17.44 8.90 35.34
CA PRO A 540 17.35 8.74 36.78
C PRO A 540 17.05 7.28 37.10
N SER A 541 17.94 6.65 37.87
CA SER A 541 17.65 5.35 38.48
C SER A 541 16.68 5.59 39.65
N SER A 542 15.38 5.79 39.32
CA SER A 542 14.34 5.67 40.35
C SER A 542 12.97 5.96 39.72
N ALA A 543 12.24 4.92 39.36
CA ALA A 543 10.89 4.69 39.87
C ALA A 543 10.49 3.27 39.48
#